data_dcd254ed0bdf71e6fc4caa8ad8cea8c7
#
_entry.id   dcd254ed0bdf71e6fc4caa8ad8cea8c7
#
_cell.length_a   1.000
_cell.length_b   1.000
_cell.length_c   1.000
_cell.angle_alpha   90.00
_cell.angle_beta   90.00
_cell.angle_gamma   90.00
#
_symmetry.space_group_name_H-M   'P 1'
#
loop_
_entity.id
_entity.type
_entity.pdbx_description
1 polymer ?
#
loop_
_entity_poly.entity_id
_entity_poly.type
_entity_poly.pdbx_seq_one_letter_code
_entity_poly.pdbx_strand_id
1 'polypeptide(L)'
;MKIALVSPYDFIHPGGVVNHILALYDRLVGMGHEVRIIAPASRSIQSDEQHFLHIGKARPLPVRGTTIRITVSLRLAAKIKEVFASEKFDIVHLHEPFMPMLCSAVLRFSDSVNVGTFHACHGSPGYNFGWPFSKLMLYHRRRKLNGKIAVSKPAMDYASKHIPGNYTIIPNGIDLKHFSIDVSPFEQFSDGKINILFVGRLEKRKGLNYLLKAYKMVKKAYSNCRLIIVGPGVIFRRRYERYVKTNHLTDVVFTGTVEYKELPRYYKTADIFCSPATGRESFGIVLLEAMALGKPIVATSIEGYSSVMTSGKEGYLVPPRDSKEIAKAILTLINNESLRQQMGIRGFFTAKEHDWEKIAHRVTDYYEEILNQISQQTSPAFYKAISTLV
;
A
#
# COMPACT_ATOMS: atom_id res chain seq x y z
N MET A 1 13.12 9.64 -19.68
CA MET A 1 11.75 9.31 -20.14
C MET A 1 10.77 10.36 -19.63
N LYS A 2 9.72 10.61 -20.38
CA LYS A 2 8.56 11.40 -19.94
C LYS A 2 7.44 10.46 -19.47
N ILE A 3 7.07 10.53 -18.19
CA ILE A 3 6.24 9.53 -17.52
C ILE A 3 4.98 10.19 -16.96
N ALA A 4 3.81 9.60 -17.22
CA ALA A 4 2.57 9.93 -16.51
C ALA A 4 2.28 8.89 -15.43
N LEU A 5 2.19 9.30 -14.17
CA LEU A 5 1.67 8.49 -13.06
C LEU A 5 0.18 8.79 -12.86
N VAL A 6 -0.67 7.81 -13.06
CA VAL A 6 -2.14 8.00 -13.05
C VAL A 6 -2.74 7.40 -11.78
N SER A 7 -3.36 8.25 -10.95
CA SER A 7 -4.13 7.84 -9.79
C SER A 7 -5.63 7.91 -10.06
N PRO A 8 -6.42 6.86 -9.82
CA PRO A 8 -7.88 6.96 -9.87
C PRO A 8 -8.48 7.65 -8.64
N TYR A 9 -7.70 7.79 -7.56
CA TYR A 9 -8.17 8.27 -6.26
C TYR A 9 -7.91 9.76 -6.06
N ASP A 10 -8.73 10.35 -5.17
CA ASP A 10 -8.58 11.74 -4.73
C ASP A 10 -7.17 12.00 -4.17
N PHE A 11 -6.42 12.84 -4.84
CA PHE A 11 -5.01 13.04 -4.53
C PHE A 11 -4.76 13.92 -3.28
N ILE A 12 -5.80 14.59 -2.77
CA ILE A 12 -5.73 15.38 -1.53
C ILE A 12 -5.79 14.51 -0.28
N HIS A 13 -6.40 13.33 -0.39
CA HIS A 13 -6.60 12.46 0.76
C HIS A 13 -5.52 11.38 0.82
N PRO A 14 -4.74 11.31 1.93
CA PRO A 14 -3.73 10.29 2.12
C PRO A 14 -4.32 8.88 2.01
N GLY A 15 -3.60 8.01 1.34
CA GLY A 15 -3.98 6.60 1.18
C GLY A 15 -2.84 5.79 0.59
N GLY A 16 -2.86 4.46 0.78
CA GLY A 16 -1.74 3.61 0.37
C GLY A 16 -1.31 3.79 -1.09
N VAL A 17 -2.27 3.92 -2.02
CA VAL A 17 -1.96 4.14 -3.44
C VAL A 17 -1.44 5.55 -3.71
N VAL A 18 -2.02 6.58 -3.08
CA VAL A 18 -1.56 7.97 -3.23
C VAL A 18 -0.13 8.12 -2.69
N ASN A 19 0.14 7.57 -1.50
CA ASN A 19 1.48 7.60 -0.91
C ASN A 19 2.51 6.83 -1.76
N HIS A 20 2.09 5.71 -2.35
CA HIS A 20 2.94 4.96 -3.29
C HIS A 20 3.30 5.80 -4.52
N ILE A 21 2.31 6.49 -5.13
CA ILE A 21 2.52 7.34 -6.29
C ILE A 21 3.44 8.51 -5.96
N LEU A 22 3.25 9.17 -4.82
CA LEU A 22 4.11 10.27 -4.38
C LEU A 22 5.56 9.81 -4.18
N ALA A 23 5.75 8.70 -3.46
CA ALA A 23 7.09 8.17 -3.23
C ALA A 23 7.79 7.75 -4.55
N LEU A 24 7.04 7.13 -5.46
CA LEU A 24 7.58 6.78 -6.78
C LEU A 24 7.90 8.03 -7.61
N TYR A 25 7.03 9.06 -7.59
CA TYR A 25 7.22 10.33 -8.25
C TYR A 25 8.56 10.98 -7.83
N ASP A 26 8.76 11.13 -6.51
CA ASP A 26 9.97 11.76 -5.97
C ASP A 26 11.26 11.05 -6.44
N ARG A 27 11.24 9.71 -6.50
CA ARG A 27 12.40 8.91 -6.92
C ARG A 27 12.63 9.00 -8.42
N LEU A 28 11.57 8.91 -9.25
CA LEU A 28 11.69 9.04 -10.69
C LEU A 28 12.19 10.43 -11.12
N VAL A 29 11.74 11.49 -10.45
CA VAL A 29 12.27 12.86 -10.67
C VAL A 29 13.73 12.92 -10.25
N GLY A 30 14.10 12.34 -9.11
CA GLY A 30 15.49 12.24 -8.64
C GLY A 30 16.41 11.48 -9.60
N MET A 31 15.86 10.54 -10.38
CA MET A 31 16.58 9.81 -11.45
C MET A 31 16.67 10.61 -12.78
N GLY A 32 16.15 11.85 -12.82
CA GLY A 32 16.20 12.70 -14.01
C GLY A 32 15.08 12.45 -15.03
N HIS A 33 13.99 11.77 -14.66
CA HIS A 33 12.83 11.61 -15.53
C HIS A 33 11.92 12.83 -15.44
N GLU A 34 11.25 13.17 -16.54
CA GLU A 34 10.16 14.15 -16.55
C GLU A 34 8.87 13.45 -16.15
N VAL A 35 8.32 13.77 -14.97
CA VAL A 35 7.16 13.06 -14.43
C VAL A 35 5.99 13.99 -14.25
N ARG A 36 4.79 13.55 -14.67
CA ARG A 36 3.51 14.21 -14.42
C ARG A 36 2.60 13.27 -13.62
N ILE A 37 1.87 13.82 -12.67
CA ILE A 37 0.84 13.08 -11.93
C ILE A 37 -0.52 13.47 -12.49
N ILE A 38 -1.29 12.50 -12.97
CA ILE A 38 -2.67 12.68 -13.45
C ILE A 38 -3.63 12.09 -12.40
N ALA A 39 -4.42 12.95 -11.73
CA ALA A 39 -5.34 12.48 -10.71
C ALA A 39 -6.55 13.40 -10.52
N PRO A 40 -7.67 12.90 -9.95
CA PRO A 40 -8.76 13.74 -9.51
C PRO A 40 -8.44 14.37 -8.15
N ALA A 41 -9.07 15.50 -7.86
CA ALA A 41 -8.99 16.16 -6.57
C ALA A 41 -10.35 16.67 -6.12
N SER A 42 -10.63 16.64 -4.81
CA SER A 42 -11.90 17.13 -4.23
C SER A 42 -11.95 18.65 -4.10
N ARG A 43 -10.78 19.31 -4.07
CA ARG A 43 -10.60 20.77 -4.07
C ARG A 43 -9.41 21.14 -4.97
N SER A 44 -9.29 22.41 -5.33
CA SER A 44 -8.12 22.89 -6.04
C SER A 44 -6.85 22.70 -5.22
N ILE A 45 -5.82 22.19 -5.85
CA ILE A 45 -4.49 22.05 -5.26
C ILE A 45 -3.75 23.35 -5.59
N GLN A 46 -3.42 24.15 -4.57
CA GLN A 46 -2.50 25.27 -4.66
C GLN A 46 -1.08 24.75 -4.48
N SER A 47 -0.51 24.15 -5.50
CA SER A 47 0.90 23.76 -5.49
C SER A 47 1.50 24.12 -6.85
N ASP A 48 2.82 24.17 -6.94
CA ASP A 48 3.56 24.40 -8.18
C ASP A 48 3.07 23.43 -9.26
N GLU A 49 2.12 23.94 -10.08
CA GLU A 49 1.20 23.12 -10.90
C GLU A 49 1.88 22.47 -12.11
N GLN A 50 3.18 22.68 -12.30
CA GLN A 50 3.87 22.11 -13.46
C GLN A 50 3.89 20.57 -13.46
N HIS A 51 3.78 19.92 -12.30
CA HIS A 51 3.91 18.46 -12.18
C HIS A 51 2.58 17.72 -11.94
N PHE A 52 1.51 18.45 -11.58
CA PHE A 52 0.21 17.87 -11.26
C PHE A 52 -0.87 18.26 -12.25
N LEU A 53 -1.38 17.29 -12.99
CA LEU A 53 -2.46 17.46 -13.95
C LEU A 53 -3.80 17.06 -13.32
N HIS A 54 -4.52 18.05 -12.78
CA HIS A 54 -5.83 17.83 -12.17
C HIS A 54 -6.88 17.49 -13.21
N ILE A 55 -7.37 16.25 -13.21
CA ILE A 55 -8.41 15.76 -14.11
C ILE A 55 -9.59 15.15 -13.35
N GLY A 56 -10.66 15.91 -13.26
CA GLY A 56 -11.92 15.50 -12.64
C GLY A 56 -12.02 15.81 -11.15
N LYS A 57 -13.24 16.09 -10.69
CA LYS A 57 -13.53 16.34 -9.29
C LYS A 57 -13.80 15.00 -8.56
N ALA A 58 -13.06 14.72 -7.52
CA ALA A 58 -13.26 13.53 -6.70
C ALA A 58 -14.50 13.67 -5.79
N ARG A 59 -15.25 12.59 -5.63
CA ARG A 59 -16.41 12.48 -4.73
C ARG A 59 -16.30 11.20 -3.90
N PRO A 60 -16.74 11.24 -2.63
CA PRO A 60 -16.78 10.05 -1.79
C PRO A 60 -17.88 9.11 -2.27
N LEU A 61 -17.56 7.85 -2.45
CA LEU A 61 -18.48 6.77 -2.80
C LEU A 61 -18.36 5.63 -1.77
N PRO A 62 -19.47 5.21 -1.14
CA PRO A 62 -19.47 4.04 -0.26
C PRO A 62 -19.34 2.77 -1.10
N VAL A 63 -18.33 1.95 -0.81
CA VAL A 63 -18.09 0.68 -1.48
C VAL A 63 -17.78 -0.39 -0.44
N ARG A 64 -18.68 -1.36 -0.29
CA ARG A 64 -18.49 -2.56 0.57
C ARG A 64 -17.98 -2.25 1.99
N GLY A 65 -18.52 -1.19 2.63
CA GLY A 65 -18.18 -0.82 4.01
C GLY A 65 -16.93 0.03 4.18
N THR A 66 -16.36 0.52 3.06
CA THR A 66 -15.31 1.54 3.03
C THR A 66 -15.75 2.69 2.12
N THR A 67 -15.12 3.86 2.28
CA THR A 67 -15.34 5.00 1.39
C THR A 67 -14.14 5.15 0.46
N ILE A 68 -14.39 5.06 -0.84
CA ILE A 68 -13.41 5.45 -1.86
C ILE A 68 -13.73 6.84 -2.37
N ARG A 69 -12.73 7.58 -2.82
CA ARG A 69 -12.90 8.91 -3.41
C ARG A 69 -12.35 8.89 -4.83
N ILE A 70 -13.24 8.92 -5.81
CA ILE A 70 -12.90 8.88 -7.24
C ILE A 70 -13.72 9.92 -8.01
N THR A 71 -13.30 10.24 -9.21
CA THR A 71 -14.13 11.04 -10.11
C THR A 71 -15.23 10.18 -10.73
N VAL A 72 -16.43 10.75 -10.86
CA VAL A 72 -17.58 10.13 -11.54
C VAL A 72 -17.97 10.91 -12.80
N SER A 73 -17.14 11.86 -13.24
CA SER A 73 -17.40 12.68 -14.42
C SER A 73 -17.28 11.87 -15.71
N LEU A 74 -18.24 12.03 -16.60
CA LEU A 74 -18.20 11.47 -17.96
C LEU A 74 -17.47 12.42 -18.96
N ARG A 75 -17.19 13.67 -18.55
CA ARG A 75 -16.60 14.72 -19.41
C ARG A 75 -15.08 14.77 -19.33
N LEU A 76 -14.41 13.65 -19.04
CA LEU A 76 -12.94 13.62 -18.91
C LEU A 76 -12.24 13.53 -20.27
N ALA A 77 -12.94 13.02 -21.28
CA ALA A 77 -12.35 12.66 -22.57
C ALA A 77 -11.66 13.82 -23.29
N ALA A 78 -12.28 15.00 -23.30
CA ALA A 78 -11.72 16.18 -23.98
C ALA A 78 -10.40 16.62 -23.34
N LYS A 79 -10.39 16.75 -21.99
CA LYS A 79 -9.20 17.18 -21.25
C LYS A 79 -8.07 16.14 -21.32
N ILE A 80 -8.40 14.85 -21.31
CA ILE A 80 -7.40 13.78 -21.48
C ILE A 80 -6.78 13.85 -22.88
N LYS A 81 -7.59 14.01 -23.93
CA LYS A 81 -7.06 14.16 -25.30
C LYS A 81 -6.13 15.36 -25.44
N GLU A 82 -6.50 16.50 -24.86
CA GLU A 82 -5.68 17.70 -24.84
C GLU A 82 -4.32 17.44 -24.16
N VAL A 83 -4.34 16.85 -22.95
CA VAL A 83 -3.12 16.51 -22.21
C VAL A 83 -2.24 15.54 -23.00
N PHE A 84 -2.81 14.49 -23.59
CA PHE A 84 -2.01 13.51 -24.34
C PHE A 84 -1.46 14.08 -25.67
N ALA A 85 -2.16 15.03 -26.29
CA ALA A 85 -1.68 15.70 -27.48
C ALA A 85 -0.50 16.63 -27.18
N SER A 86 -0.53 17.33 -26.02
CA SER A 86 0.52 18.27 -25.62
C SER A 86 1.74 17.58 -24.97
N GLU A 87 1.50 16.60 -24.08
CA GLU A 87 2.56 16.05 -23.23
C GLU A 87 3.41 14.96 -23.91
N LYS A 88 2.84 14.13 -24.79
CA LYS A 88 3.53 13.04 -25.52
C LYS A 88 4.37 12.14 -24.61
N PHE A 89 3.72 11.44 -23.68
CA PHE A 89 4.39 10.56 -22.72
C PHE A 89 5.02 9.34 -23.39
N ASP A 90 6.21 8.94 -22.94
CA ASP A 90 6.82 7.65 -23.28
C ASP A 90 6.09 6.51 -22.54
N ILE A 91 5.85 6.72 -21.23
CA ILE A 91 5.19 5.75 -20.34
C ILE A 91 3.96 6.39 -19.70
N VAL A 92 2.87 5.64 -19.68
CA VAL A 92 1.68 5.94 -18.89
C VAL A 92 1.49 4.83 -17.85
N HIS A 93 1.84 5.11 -16.59
CA HIS A 93 1.76 4.15 -15.51
C HIS A 93 0.48 4.37 -14.69
N LEU A 94 -0.47 3.46 -14.83
CA LEU A 94 -1.77 3.52 -14.15
C LEU A 94 -1.76 2.69 -12.87
N HIS A 95 -2.11 3.28 -11.74
CA HIS A 95 -2.35 2.56 -10.49
C HIS A 95 -3.83 2.17 -10.41
N GLU A 96 -4.12 0.87 -10.19
CA GLU A 96 -5.46 0.29 -10.34
C GLU A 96 -6.07 0.58 -11.73
N PRO A 97 -5.45 0.11 -12.82
CA PRO A 97 -5.71 0.57 -14.20
C PRO A 97 -7.16 0.38 -14.68
N PHE A 98 -7.95 -0.46 -14.02
CA PHE A 98 -9.34 -0.72 -14.39
C PHE A 98 -10.35 0.01 -13.49
N MET A 99 -9.89 0.84 -12.55
CA MET A 99 -10.81 1.73 -11.85
C MET A 99 -11.58 2.61 -12.84
N PRO A 100 -12.90 2.76 -12.65
CA PRO A 100 -13.76 3.44 -13.62
C PRO A 100 -13.41 4.91 -13.78
N MET A 101 -13.94 5.51 -14.82
CA MET A 101 -13.82 6.90 -15.23
C MET A 101 -12.39 7.26 -15.66
N LEU A 102 -11.52 7.77 -14.78
CA LEU A 102 -10.24 8.33 -15.16
C LEU A 102 -9.30 7.30 -15.83
N CYS A 103 -8.99 6.19 -15.17
CA CYS A 103 -8.09 5.19 -15.74
C CYS A 103 -8.64 4.59 -17.05
N SER A 104 -9.95 4.43 -17.11
CA SER A 104 -10.63 3.96 -18.31
C SER A 104 -10.52 4.93 -19.49
N ALA A 105 -10.63 6.22 -19.21
CA ALA A 105 -10.51 7.25 -20.23
C ALA A 105 -9.05 7.43 -20.66
N VAL A 106 -8.11 7.36 -19.72
CA VAL A 106 -6.67 7.37 -20.03
C VAL A 106 -6.31 6.21 -20.96
N LEU A 107 -6.66 4.96 -20.62
CA LEU A 107 -6.39 3.80 -21.47
C LEU A 107 -7.04 3.90 -22.86
N ARG A 108 -8.20 4.55 -22.95
CA ARG A 108 -8.87 4.74 -24.25
C ARG A 108 -8.08 5.65 -25.20
N PHE A 109 -7.49 6.72 -24.67
CA PHE A 109 -6.87 7.78 -25.46
C PHE A 109 -5.34 7.76 -25.44
N SER A 110 -4.73 6.91 -24.64
CA SER A 110 -3.28 6.72 -24.62
C SER A 110 -2.81 5.95 -25.86
N ASP A 111 -1.80 6.49 -26.52
CA ASP A 111 -1.01 5.83 -27.58
C ASP A 111 0.43 5.55 -27.09
N SER A 112 0.71 5.86 -25.82
CA SER A 112 1.97 5.59 -25.14
C SER A 112 2.07 4.14 -24.69
N VAL A 113 3.22 3.71 -24.18
CA VAL A 113 3.39 2.43 -23.50
C VAL A 113 2.67 2.47 -22.15
N ASN A 114 1.64 1.64 -22.00
CA ASN A 114 0.80 1.61 -20.80
C ASN A 114 1.24 0.50 -19.85
N VAL A 115 1.59 0.88 -18.62
CA VAL A 115 1.91 -0.03 -17.52
C VAL A 115 0.84 0.09 -16.44
N GLY A 116 0.40 -1.02 -15.88
CA GLY A 116 -0.59 -1.03 -14.82
C GLY A 116 -0.06 -1.66 -13.54
N THR A 117 -0.12 -0.95 -12.40
CA THR A 117 0.14 -1.51 -11.07
C THR A 117 -1.15 -1.87 -10.34
N PHE A 118 -1.21 -3.09 -9.85
CA PHE A 118 -2.34 -3.70 -9.16
C PHE A 118 -2.04 -3.77 -7.67
N HIS A 119 -2.82 -3.03 -6.86
CA HIS A 119 -2.64 -2.93 -5.41
C HIS A 119 -3.64 -3.76 -4.62
N ALA A 120 -4.83 -4.01 -5.17
CA ALA A 120 -5.90 -4.70 -4.48
C ALA A 120 -5.75 -6.22 -4.53
N CYS A 121 -5.91 -6.89 -3.39
CA CYS A 121 -6.07 -8.36 -3.32
C CYS A 121 -7.53 -8.79 -3.21
N HIS A 122 -8.48 -7.84 -3.19
CA HIS A 122 -9.89 -8.12 -2.98
C HIS A 122 -10.78 -6.92 -3.29
N GLY A 123 -11.92 -7.19 -3.93
CA GLY A 123 -13.05 -6.26 -3.97
C GLY A 123 -12.84 -4.95 -4.74
N SER A 124 -11.88 -4.90 -5.66
CA SER A 124 -11.69 -3.71 -6.52
C SER A 124 -12.94 -3.47 -7.38
N PRO A 125 -13.53 -2.26 -7.34
CA PRO A 125 -14.69 -1.94 -8.17
C PRO A 125 -14.42 -2.05 -9.66
N GLY A 126 -13.17 -1.95 -10.08
CA GLY A 126 -12.76 -2.00 -11.48
C GLY A 126 -13.01 -3.34 -12.18
N TYR A 127 -13.18 -4.43 -11.43
CA TYR A 127 -13.34 -5.78 -12.01
C TYR A 127 -14.78 -6.28 -12.04
N ASN A 128 -15.67 -5.74 -11.22
CA ASN A 128 -17.04 -6.24 -11.06
C ASN A 128 -18.06 -5.10 -11.09
N PHE A 129 -18.33 -4.55 -12.28
CA PHE A 129 -19.38 -3.55 -12.44
C PHE A 129 -20.80 -4.16 -12.56
N GLY A 130 -20.95 -5.49 -12.52
CA GLY A 130 -22.26 -6.15 -12.56
C GLY A 130 -23.05 -5.98 -13.87
N TRP A 131 -22.49 -5.32 -14.88
CA TRP A 131 -23.15 -5.02 -16.14
C TRP A 131 -22.63 -5.96 -17.24
N PRO A 132 -23.49 -6.50 -18.14
CA PRO A 132 -23.08 -7.46 -19.16
C PRO A 132 -22.01 -6.91 -20.12
N PHE A 133 -22.03 -5.60 -20.38
CA PHE A 133 -21.01 -4.93 -21.21
C PHE A 133 -19.66 -4.70 -20.50
N SER A 134 -19.58 -4.90 -19.18
CA SER A 134 -18.32 -4.68 -18.44
C SER A 134 -17.22 -5.64 -18.87
N LYS A 135 -17.56 -6.88 -19.22
CA LYS A 135 -16.60 -7.89 -19.69
C LYS A 135 -15.98 -7.53 -21.04
N LEU A 136 -16.81 -7.06 -22.00
CA LEU A 136 -16.34 -6.65 -23.33
C LEU A 136 -15.46 -5.39 -23.24
N MET A 137 -15.87 -4.42 -22.43
CA MET A 137 -15.10 -3.19 -22.18
C MET A 137 -13.77 -3.49 -21.49
N LEU A 138 -13.78 -4.43 -20.54
CA LEU A 138 -12.57 -4.91 -19.86
C LEU A 138 -11.64 -5.65 -20.85
N TYR A 139 -12.22 -6.44 -21.76
CA TYR A 139 -11.48 -7.15 -22.80
C TYR A 139 -10.69 -6.19 -23.71
N HIS A 140 -11.31 -5.14 -24.22
CA HIS A 140 -10.64 -4.17 -25.07
C HIS A 140 -9.57 -3.37 -24.31
N ARG A 141 -9.84 -2.98 -23.05
CA ARG A 141 -8.89 -2.19 -22.25
C ARG A 141 -7.66 -2.98 -21.82
N ARG A 142 -7.81 -4.26 -21.48
CA ARG A 142 -6.66 -5.10 -21.08
C ARG A 142 -5.62 -5.25 -22.18
N ARG A 143 -6.04 -5.19 -23.46
CA ARG A 143 -5.14 -5.28 -24.63
C ARG A 143 -4.27 -4.03 -24.79
N LYS A 144 -4.65 -2.91 -24.16
CA LYS A 144 -3.85 -1.67 -24.16
C LYS A 144 -2.80 -1.64 -23.05
N LEU A 145 -2.78 -2.60 -22.13
CA LEU A 145 -1.70 -2.72 -21.15
C LEU A 145 -0.54 -3.49 -21.74
N ASN A 146 0.59 -2.84 -21.91
CA ASN A 146 1.85 -3.43 -22.34
C ASN A 146 2.54 -4.15 -21.18
N GLY A 147 2.48 -3.58 -19.98
CA GLY A 147 3.06 -4.14 -18.76
C GLY A 147 2.08 -4.25 -17.59
N LYS A 148 2.30 -5.26 -16.73
CA LYS A 148 1.49 -5.51 -15.53
C LYS A 148 2.39 -5.76 -14.33
N ILE A 149 2.31 -4.86 -13.35
CA ILE A 149 2.99 -4.96 -12.07
C ILE A 149 1.95 -5.33 -11.00
N ALA A 150 2.26 -6.27 -10.12
CA ALA A 150 1.50 -6.51 -8.91
C ALA A 150 2.36 -6.25 -7.68
N VAL A 151 1.81 -5.59 -6.66
CA VAL A 151 2.57 -5.26 -5.44
C VAL A 151 2.83 -6.47 -4.54
N SER A 152 2.21 -7.62 -4.83
CA SER A 152 2.37 -8.86 -4.08
C SER A 152 1.76 -10.04 -4.83
N LYS A 153 2.08 -11.25 -4.38
CA LYS A 153 1.41 -12.46 -4.91
C LYS A 153 -0.12 -12.44 -4.71
N PRO A 154 -0.68 -12.07 -3.54
CA PRO A 154 -2.13 -11.96 -3.39
C PRO A 154 -2.77 -10.92 -4.33
N ALA A 155 -2.10 -9.81 -4.61
CA ALA A 155 -2.59 -8.82 -5.57
C ALA A 155 -2.55 -9.39 -7.00
N MET A 156 -1.48 -10.10 -7.37
CA MET A 156 -1.34 -10.79 -8.65
C MET A 156 -2.42 -11.85 -8.82
N ASP A 157 -2.60 -12.73 -7.83
CA ASP A 157 -3.58 -13.82 -7.87
C ASP A 157 -5.02 -13.31 -7.98
N TYR A 158 -5.31 -12.15 -7.36
CA TYR A 158 -6.60 -11.49 -7.50
C TYR A 158 -6.78 -10.85 -8.88
N ALA A 159 -5.78 -10.09 -9.35
CA ALA A 159 -5.85 -9.40 -10.62
C ALA A 159 -5.89 -10.37 -11.80
N SER A 160 -5.09 -11.42 -11.80
CA SER A 160 -4.99 -12.41 -12.90
C SER A 160 -6.28 -13.19 -13.15
N LYS A 161 -7.15 -13.36 -12.13
CA LYS A 161 -8.50 -13.95 -12.29
C LYS A 161 -9.39 -13.13 -13.22
N HIS A 162 -9.16 -11.84 -13.32
CA HIS A 162 -9.96 -10.90 -14.12
C HIS A 162 -9.23 -10.44 -15.37
N ILE A 163 -7.92 -10.30 -15.27
CA ILE A 163 -7.03 -9.76 -16.31
C ILE A 163 -5.88 -10.78 -16.53
N PRO A 164 -6.06 -11.81 -17.35
CA PRO A 164 -5.02 -12.78 -17.63
C PRO A 164 -3.77 -12.15 -18.25
N GLY A 165 -2.63 -12.82 -18.10
CA GLY A 165 -1.34 -12.46 -18.67
C GLY A 165 -0.21 -12.52 -17.66
N ASN A 166 0.99 -12.16 -18.11
CA ASN A 166 2.19 -12.15 -17.29
C ASN A 166 2.21 -10.93 -16.37
N TYR A 167 2.61 -11.12 -15.14
CA TYR A 167 2.76 -10.10 -14.12
C TYR A 167 4.17 -10.14 -13.55
N THR A 168 4.76 -8.97 -13.37
CA THR A 168 5.98 -8.81 -12.59
C THR A 168 5.62 -8.36 -11.17
N ILE A 169 6.13 -9.05 -10.15
CA ILE A 169 5.91 -8.65 -8.75
C ILE A 169 6.98 -7.62 -8.39
N ILE A 170 6.55 -6.36 -8.22
CA ILE A 170 7.36 -5.27 -7.67
C ILE A 170 6.66 -4.79 -6.40
N PRO A 171 7.21 -5.06 -5.20
CA PRO A 171 6.55 -4.77 -3.94
C PRO A 171 6.44 -3.27 -3.67
N ASN A 172 5.64 -2.91 -2.66
CA ASN A 172 5.64 -1.54 -2.15
C ASN A 172 6.98 -1.23 -1.48
N GLY A 173 7.43 0.01 -1.61
CA GLY A 173 8.59 0.53 -0.92
C GLY A 173 8.27 1.13 0.46
N ILE A 174 9.31 1.35 1.24
CA ILE A 174 9.31 2.12 2.47
C ILE A 174 10.30 3.29 2.35
N ASP A 175 9.93 4.46 2.87
CA ASP A 175 10.83 5.60 2.93
C ASP A 175 11.69 5.52 4.20
N LEU A 176 12.92 5.03 4.07
CA LEU A 176 13.84 4.88 5.18
C LEU A 176 14.37 6.23 5.71
N LYS A 177 14.24 7.33 4.94
CA LYS A 177 14.56 8.67 5.43
C LYS A 177 13.48 9.17 6.39
N HIS A 178 12.22 8.89 6.06
CA HIS A 178 11.08 9.23 6.91
C HIS A 178 10.98 8.28 8.12
N PHE A 179 11.07 6.96 7.90
CA PHE A 179 11.11 5.95 8.97
C PHE A 179 12.55 5.68 9.41
N SER A 180 13.26 6.75 9.81
CA SER A 180 14.65 6.65 10.23
C SER A 180 14.79 6.07 11.63
N ILE A 181 15.81 5.24 11.82
CA ILE A 181 16.18 4.71 13.14
C ILE A 181 16.62 5.80 14.12
N ASP A 182 17.00 6.98 13.62
CA ASP A 182 17.48 8.12 14.42
C ASP A 182 16.35 8.96 15.02
N VAL A 183 15.09 8.69 14.65
CA VAL A 183 13.95 9.43 15.20
C VAL A 183 13.81 9.18 16.71
N SER A 184 13.54 10.24 17.48
CA SER A 184 13.35 10.15 18.93
C SER A 184 11.99 9.57 19.31
N PRO A 185 11.91 8.66 20.29
CA PRO A 185 10.66 8.17 20.83
C PRO A 185 9.87 9.26 21.56
N PHE A 186 8.65 8.98 21.97
CA PHE A 186 7.88 9.85 22.85
C PHE A 186 8.31 9.64 24.32
N GLU A 187 8.85 10.65 24.96
CA GLU A 187 9.34 10.62 26.35
C GLU A 187 8.27 10.19 27.35
N GLN A 188 7.02 10.60 27.15
CA GLN A 188 5.87 10.22 28.00
C GLN A 188 5.61 8.73 28.10
N PHE A 189 6.20 7.92 27.23
CA PHE A 189 6.10 6.45 27.23
C PHE A 189 7.40 5.76 27.63
N SER A 190 8.41 6.51 28.07
CA SER A 190 9.71 6.00 28.52
C SER A 190 9.74 5.75 30.03
N ASP A 191 8.66 5.15 30.56
CA ASP A 191 8.47 4.87 32.00
C ASP A 191 8.80 3.43 32.41
N GLY A 192 9.55 2.72 31.57
CA GLY A 192 9.97 1.33 31.82
C GLY A 192 8.90 0.27 31.52
N LYS A 193 7.73 0.64 31.02
CA LYS A 193 6.74 -0.31 30.55
C LYS A 193 7.07 -0.80 29.15
N ILE A 194 6.80 -2.07 28.87
CA ILE A 194 6.85 -2.61 27.49
C ILE A 194 5.70 -2.04 26.68
N ASN A 195 6.03 -1.28 25.65
CA ASN A 195 5.07 -0.64 24.76
C ASN A 195 4.71 -1.55 23.57
N ILE A 196 3.48 -2.02 23.51
CA ILE A 196 2.93 -2.79 22.39
C ILE A 196 2.19 -1.81 21.50
N LEU A 197 2.55 -1.72 20.20
CA LEU A 197 1.98 -0.77 19.26
C LEU A 197 1.07 -1.47 18.25
N PHE A 198 -0.08 -0.87 18.01
CA PHE A 198 -0.95 -1.15 16.86
C PHE A 198 -1.09 0.12 16.02
N VAL A 199 -0.91 0.01 14.71
CA VAL A 199 -1.13 1.11 13.75
C VAL A 199 -2.12 0.67 12.67
N GLY A 200 -3.17 1.45 12.47
CA GLY A 200 -4.14 1.21 11.41
C GLY A 200 -5.51 1.79 11.67
N ARG A 201 -6.30 1.88 10.60
CA ARG A 201 -7.72 2.30 10.73
C ARG A 201 -8.47 1.32 11.64
N LEU A 202 -9.28 1.84 12.55
CA LEU A 202 -10.07 1.03 13.47
C LEU A 202 -11.26 0.39 12.73
N GLU A 203 -10.95 -0.57 11.85
CA GLU A 203 -11.90 -1.37 11.06
C GLU A 203 -11.93 -2.81 11.58
N LYS A 204 -13.07 -3.49 11.40
CA LYS A 204 -13.23 -4.89 11.86
C LYS A 204 -12.14 -5.82 11.32
N ARG A 205 -11.74 -5.63 10.05
CA ARG A 205 -10.73 -6.46 9.39
C ARG A 205 -9.31 -6.29 9.94
N LYS A 206 -9.00 -5.15 10.57
CA LYS A 206 -7.70 -4.89 11.21
C LYS A 206 -7.51 -5.66 12.53
N GLY A 207 -8.54 -6.29 13.04
CA GLY A 207 -8.45 -7.28 14.10
C GLY A 207 -8.18 -6.77 15.50
N LEU A 208 -8.29 -5.45 15.77
CA LEU A 208 -8.01 -4.87 17.08
C LEU A 208 -8.76 -5.54 18.24
N ASN A 209 -9.96 -6.07 17.98
CA ASN A 209 -10.71 -6.84 18.98
C ASN A 209 -9.97 -8.10 19.47
N TYR A 210 -9.19 -8.74 18.60
CA TYR A 210 -8.38 -9.92 18.97
C TYR A 210 -7.15 -9.48 19.75
N LEU A 211 -6.53 -8.35 19.38
CA LEU A 211 -5.43 -7.79 20.16
C LEU A 211 -5.86 -7.35 21.55
N LEU A 212 -7.02 -6.70 21.72
CA LEU A 212 -7.53 -6.32 23.03
C LEU A 212 -7.81 -7.54 23.93
N LYS A 213 -8.32 -8.63 23.35
CA LYS A 213 -8.48 -9.91 24.09
C LYS A 213 -7.12 -10.53 24.46
N ALA A 214 -6.15 -10.48 23.54
CA ALA A 214 -4.79 -10.93 23.78
C ALA A 214 -4.11 -10.08 24.87
N TYR A 215 -4.25 -8.75 24.78
CA TYR A 215 -3.70 -7.82 25.76
C TYR A 215 -4.25 -8.06 27.19
N LYS A 216 -5.52 -8.42 27.31
CA LYS A 216 -6.08 -8.85 28.63
C LYS A 216 -5.31 -10.02 29.23
N MET A 217 -4.94 -11.01 28.40
CA MET A 217 -4.15 -12.18 28.86
C MET A 217 -2.69 -11.77 29.18
N VAL A 218 -2.09 -10.96 28.29
CA VAL A 218 -0.74 -10.41 28.49
C VAL A 218 -0.67 -9.60 29.79
N LYS A 219 -1.61 -8.68 30.01
CA LYS A 219 -1.66 -7.81 31.19
C LYS A 219 -1.81 -8.58 32.49
N LYS A 220 -2.53 -9.72 32.46
CA LYS A 220 -2.65 -10.64 33.61
C LYS A 220 -1.33 -11.36 33.92
N ALA A 221 -0.56 -11.75 32.90
CA ALA A 221 0.71 -12.46 33.06
C ALA A 221 1.89 -11.50 33.28
N TYR A 222 1.86 -10.32 32.69
CA TYR A 222 2.90 -9.30 32.79
C TYR A 222 2.25 -7.92 32.92
N SER A 223 2.19 -7.38 34.13
CA SER A 223 1.47 -6.13 34.41
C SER A 223 2.18 -4.87 33.92
N ASN A 224 3.52 -4.90 33.75
CA ASN A 224 4.32 -3.74 33.36
C ASN A 224 4.37 -3.56 31.83
N CYS A 225 3.22 -3.50 31.18
CA CYS A 225 3.11 -3.26 29.73
C CYS A 225 1.98 -2.27 29.42
N ARG A 226 2.06 -1.67 28.22
CA ARG A 226 1.12 -0.69 27.67
C ARG A 226 0.75 -1.07 26.26
N LEU A 227 -0.51 -0.83 25.86
CA LEU A 227 -0.99 -0.95 24.50
C LEU A 227 -1.26 0.45 23.92
N ILE A 228 -0.52 0.84 22.89
CA ILE A 228 -0.69 2.10 22.15
C ILE A 228 -1.41 1.79 20.84
N ILE A 229 -2.54 2.45 20.60
CA ILE A 229 -3.41 2.23 19.44
C ILE A 229 -3.47 3.53 18.63
N VAL A 230 -2.84 3.50 17.45
CA VAL A 230 -2.73 4.63 16.53
C VAL A 230 -3.64 4.41 15.32
N GLY A 231 -4.49 5.38 15.02
CA GLY A 231 -5.28 5.41 13.79
C GLY A 231 -6.70 5.90 13.94
N PRO A 232 -7.32 6.31 12.80
CA PRO A 232 -8.67 6.85 12.77
C PRO A 232 -9.74 5.76 12.89
N GLY A 233 -10.98 6.19 13.24
CA GLY A 233 -12.12 5.28 13.25
C GLY A 233 -13.11 5.54 14.39
N VAL A 234 -13.88 6.63 14.32
CA VAL A 234 -14.75 7.11 15.41
C VAL A 234 -15.76 6.04 15.90
N ILE A 235 -16.45 5.36 14.96
CA ILE A 235 -17.52 4.40 15.32
C ILE A 235 -16.94 3.18 16.05
N PHE A 236 -15.87 2.57 15.51
CA PHE A 236 -15.24 1.41 16.11
C PHE A 236 -14.46 1.77 17.39
N ARG A 237 -13.89 2.97 17.47
CA ARG A 237 -13.19 3.47 18.64
C ARG A 237 -14.06 3.39 19.89
N ARG A 238 -15.28 3.95 19.86
CA ARG A 238 -16.22 3.89 20.98
C ARG A 238 -16.52 2.47 21.45
N ARG A 239 -16.59 1.51 20.51
CA ARG A 239 -16.80 0.10 20.84
C ARG A 239 -15.58 -0.50 21.53
N TYR A 240 -14.37 -0.17 21.09
CA TYR A 240 -13.14 -0.67 21.69
C TYR A 240 -12.87 -0.03 23.06
N GLU A 241 -13.10 1.27 23.22
CA GLU A 241 -13.02 1.97 24.50
C GLU A 241 -14.01 1.38 25.52
N ARG A 242 -15.23 1.08 25.09
CA ARG A 242 -16.21 0.39 25.94
C ARG A 242 -15.68 -0.99 26.37
N TYR A 243 -15.10 -1.78 25.47
CA TYR A 243 -14.51 -3.07 25.80
C TYR A 243 -13.39 -2.92 26.84
N VAL A 244 -12.50 -1.95 26.65
CA VAL A 244 -11.41 -1.64 27.60
C VAL A 244 -11.97 -1.32 28.98
N LYS A 245 -12.97 -0.43 29.06
CA LYS A 245 -13.62 -0.04 30.31
C LYS A 245 -14.32 -1.22 31.00
N THR A 246 -15.14 -1.98 30.25
CA THR A 246 -15.90 -3.13 30.82
C THR A 246 -15.00 -4.26 31.31
N ASN A 247 -13.81 -4.42 30.71
CA ASN A 247 -12.85 -5.44 31.11
C ASN A 247 -11.76 -4.91 32.07
N HIS A 248 -11.89 -3.68 32.57
CA HIS A 248 -10.94 -3.03 33.47
C HIS A 248 -9.47 -3.10 32.97
N LEU A 249 -9.27 -2.94 31.65
CA LEU A 249 -7.92 -2.95 31.08
C LEU A 249 -7.23 -1.61 31.33
N THR A 250 -6.10 -1.65 32.01
CA THR A 250 -5.26 -0.48 32.26
C THR A 250 -4.20 -0.31 31.19
N ASP A 251 -3.60 0.88 31.12
CA ASP A 251 -2.51 1.21 30.20
C ASP A 251 -2.84 0.99 28.71
N VAL A 252 -4.08 1.31 28.30
CA VAL A 252 -4.50 1.31 26.89
C VAL A 252 -4.67 2.74 26.43
N VAL A 253 -3.86 3.16 25.43
CA VAL A 253 -3.84 4.53 24.91
C VAL A 253 -4.40 4.53 23.50
N PHE A 254 -5.45 5.32 23.25
CA PHE A 254 -6.01 5.58 21.92
C PHE A 254 -5.59 6.98 21.47
N THR A 255 -4.66 7.09 20.53
CA THR A 255 -4.19 8.39 20.01
C THR A 255 -5.17 9.04 19.04
N GLY A 256 -5.95 8.23 18.32
CA GLY A 256 -6.70 8.68 17.17
C GLY A 256 -5.81 8.84 15.92
N THR A 257 -6.22 9.76 15.03
CA THR A 257 -5.41 10.11 13.86
C THR A 257 -4.19 10.92 14.30
N VAL A 258 -3.02 10.52 13.83
CA VAL A 258 -1.76 11.24 14.03
C VAL A 258 -1.26 11.79 12.70
N GLU A 259 -0.48 12.85 12.72
CA GLU A 259 0.17 13.36 11.53
C GLU A 259 1.21 12.35 11.01
N TYR A 260 1.35 12.26 9.68
CA TYR A 260 2.27 11.31 9.07
C TYR A 260 3.73 11.48 9.57
N LYS A 261 4.16 12.74 9.77
CA LYS A 261 5.50 13.04 10.30
C LYS A 261 5.76 12.54 11.73
N GLU A 262 4.70 12.36 12.54
CA GLU A 262 4.81 11.86 13.91
C GLU A 262 4.75 10.32 13.99
N LEU A 263 4.31 9.67 12.92
CA LEU A 263 4.11 8.21 12.89
C LEU A 263 5.39 7.42 13.20
N PRO A 264 6.58 7.77 12.66
CA PRO A 264 7.83 7.10 12.99
C PRO A 264 8.15 7.12 14.49
N ARG A 265 7.82 8.20 15.21
CA ARG A 265 8.04 8.30 16.65
C ARG A 265 7.22 7.27 17.45
N TYR A 266 5.99 6.95 17.03
CA TYR A 266 5.19 5.88 17.64
C TYR A 266 5.84 4.52 17.43
N TYR A 267 6.33 4.24 16.23
CA TYR A 267 7.07 3.00 15.99
C TYR A 267 8.37 2.95 16.81
N LYS A 268 9.10 4.07 16.90
CA LYS A 268 10.34 4.14 17.70
C LYS A 268 10.06 3.90 19.18
N THR A 269 8.94 4.40 19.70
CA THR A 269 8.49 4.21 21.10
C THR A 269 8.15 2.75 21.41
N ALA A 270 7.72 1.98 20.42
CA ALA A 270 7.29 0.60 20.62
C ALA A 270 8.46 -0.35 20.91
N ASP A 271 8.23 -1.33 21.78
CA ASP A 271 9.09 -2.50 21.97
C ASP A 271 8.64 -3.67 21.09
N ILE A 272 7.34 -3.76 20.82
CA ILE A 272 6.71 -4.81 20.01
C ILE A 272 5.64 -4.17 19.11
N PHE A 273 5.68 -4.43 17.82
CA PHE A 273 4.60 -4.05 16.91
C PHE A 273 3.64 -5.21 16.71
N CYS A 274 2.33 -4.96 16.80
CA CYS A 274 1.31 -5.99 16.60
C CYS A 274 0.29 -5.62 15.53
N SER A 275 0.16 -6.45 14.50
CA SER A 275 -0.80 -6.30 13.41
C SER A 275 -1.69 -7.54 13.24
N PRO A 276 -2.83 -7.61 13.95
CA PRO A 276 -3.68 -8.81 14.04
C PRO A 276 -4.78 -8.85 12.97
N ALA A 277 -4.51 -8.37 11.75
CA ALA A 277 -5.49 -8.32 10.69
C ALA A 277 -6.11 -9.70 10.38
N THR A 278 -7.38 -9.73 10.03
CA THR A 278 -8.12 -10.98 9.80
C THR A 278 -8.19 -11.39 8.33
N GLY A 279 -7.56 -10.62 7.45
CA GLY A 279 -7.53 -10.81 6.00
C GLY A 279 -7.68 -9.50 5.22
N ARG A 280 -7.68 -9.60 3.90
CA ARG A 280 -7.86 -8.47 2.96
C ARG A 280 -6.76 -7.41 3.03
N GLU A 281 -5.56 -7.82 3.38
CA GLU A 281 -4.34 -7.03 3.22
C GLU A 281 -3.61 -7.56 1.99
N SER A 282 -3.29 -6.67 1.07
CA SER A 282 -2.58 -7.05 -0.15
C SER A 282 -1.08 -7.20 0.06
N PHE A 283 -0.51 -6.43 1.00
CA PHE A 283 0.92 -6.40 1.24
C PHE A 283 1.25 -6.26 2.74
N GLY A 284 0.87 -5.18 3.38
CA GLY A 284 1.17 -4.96 4.81
C GLY A 284 2.29 -3.94 5.02
N ILE A 285 2.15 -2.74 4.44
CA ILE A 285 3.15 -1.67 4.56
C ILE A 285 3.48 -1.32 6.01
N VAL A 286 2.53 -1.45 6.94
CA VAL A 286 2.73 -1.22 8.38
C VAL A 286 3.77 -2.18 9.01
N LEU A 287 4.00 -3.34 8.38
CA LEU A 287 5.06 -4.25 8.82
C LEU A 287 6.43 -3.68 8.41
N LEU A 288 6.56 -3.14 7.19
CA LEU A 288 7.79 -2.49 6.75
C LEU A 288 8.09 -1.24 7.57
N GLU A 289 7.06 -0.47 7.96
CA GLU A 289 7.21 0.70 8.84
C GLU A 289 7.79 0.28 10.20
N ALA A 290 7.30 -0.81 10.80
CA ALA A 290 7.83 -1.37 12.03
C ALA A 290 9.26 -1.92 11.86
N MET A 291 9.51 -2.62 10.76
CA MET A 291 10.81 -3.19 10.42
C MET A 291 11.87 -2.11 10.21
N ALA A 292 11.52 -1.00 9.55
CA ALA A 292 12.43 0.13 9.33
C ALA A 292 12.93 0.75 10.64
N LEU A 293 12.11 0.71 11.69
CA LEU A 293 12.47 1.16 13.05
C LEU A 293 13.04 0.02 13.94
N GLY A 294 13.35 -1.14 13.35
CA GLY A 294 13.96 -2.26 14.09
C GLY A 294 13.02 -2.89 15.12
N LYS A 295 11.70 -2.91 14.89
CA LYS A 295 10.76 -3.47 15.85
C LYS A 295 10.37 -4.90 15.52
N PRO A 296 10.44 -5.84 16.50
CA PRO A 296 9.93 -7.19 16.33
C PRO A 296 8.42 -7.18 16.16
N ILE A 297 7.93 -8.08 15.32
CA ILE A 297 6.53 -8.05 14.85
C ILE A 297 5.77 -9.28 15.35
N VAL A 298 4.55 -9.07 15.85
CA VAL A 298 3.54 -10.11 15.99
C VAL A 298 2.43 -9.81 14.99
N ALA A 299 2.30 -10.63 13.95
CA ALA A 299 1.30 -10.43 12.91
C ALA A 299 0.54 -11.73 12.65
N THR A 300 -0.59 -11.64 11.97
CA THR A 300 -1.35 -12.83 11.58
C THR A 300 -0.83 -13.43 10.27
N SER A 301 -0.89 -14.76 10.13
CA SER A 301 -0.45 -15.53 8.96
C SER A 301 -1.44 -15.40 7.79
N ILE A 302 -1.76 -14.16 7.39
CA ILE A 302 -2.52 -13.86 6.18
C ILE A 302 -1.58 -13.68 5.00
N GLU A 303 -2.03 -14.00 3.79
CA GLU A 303 -1.19 -14.01 2.59
C GLU A 303 -0.39 -12.71 2.37
N GLY A 304 -1.04 -11.54 2.57
CA GLY A 304 -0.37 -10.25 2.41
C GLY A 304 0.79 -10.05 3.39
N TYR A 305 0.68 -10.53 4.63
CA TYR A 305 1.74 -10.41 5.63
C TYR A 305 2.84 -11.45 5.43
N SER A 306 2.46 -12.67 5.06
CA SER A 306 3.41 -13.74 4.73
C SER A 306 4.23 -13.45 3.47
N SER A 307 3.82 -12.49 2.64
CA SER A 307 4.61 -12.02 1.50
C SER A 307 5.70 -11.01 1.89
N VAL A 308 5.66 -10.47 3.10
CA VAL A 308 6.58 -9.42 3.59
C VAL A 308 7.52 -9.93 4.67
N MET A 309 7.06 -10.85 5.53
CA MET A 309 7.85 -11.37 6.64
C MET A 309 7.80 -12.90 6.75
N THR A 310 8.83 -13.45 7.36
CA THR A 310 8.96 -14.88 7.66
C THR A 310 8.85 -15.10 9.17
N SER A 311 7.97 -16.01 9.61
CA SER A 311 7.83 -16.34 11.03
C SER A 311 9.13 -16.87 11.63
N GLY A 312 9.52 -16.34 12.79
CA GLY A 312 10.78 -16.66 13.46
C GLY A 312 11.98 -15.83 13.00
N LYS A 313 11.84 -15.03 11.93
CA LYS A 313 12.93 -14.17 11.42
C LYS A 313 12.77 -12.72 11.88
N GLU A 314 11.74 -12.02 11.44
CA GLU A 314 11.44 -10.62 11.80
C GLU A 314 10.41 -10.52 12.97
N GLY A 315 9.86 -11.64 13.39
CA GLY A 315 8.82 -11.75 14.40
C GLY A 315 8.03 -13.04 14.26
N TYR A 316 6.79 -13.05 14.72
CA TYR A 316 5.92 -14.21 14.68
C TYR A 316 4.69 -13.98 13.79
N LEU A 317 4.39 -14.96 12.94
CA LEU A 317 3.13 -15.08 12.23
C LEU A 317 2.23 -16.08 12.99
N VAL A 318 1.09 -15.61 13.47
CA VAL A 318 0.13 -16.40 14.26
C VAL A 318 -1.19 -16.58 13.49
N PRO A 319 -1.99 -17.61 13.78
CA PRO A 319 -3.29 -17.79 13.11
C PRO A 319 -4.19 -16.55 13.26
N PRO A 320 -4.87 -16.12 12.19
CA PRO A 320 -5.80 -15.01 12.26
C PRO A 320 -6.99 -15.34 13.18
N ARG A 321 -7.48 -14.35 13.92
CA ARG A 321 -8.59 -14.43 14.89
C ARG A 321 -8.27 -15.26 16.15
N ASP A 322 -7.02 -15.60 16.38
CA ASP A 322 -6.58 -16.31 17.59
C ASP A 322 -5.90 -15.37 18.59
N SER A 323 -6.67 -14.93 19.59
CA SER A 323 -6.17 -14.06 20.65
C SER A 323 -5.18 -14.76 21.60
N LYS A 324 -5.23 -16.10 21.72
CA LYS A 324 -4.33 -16.86 22.60
C LYS A 324 -2.94 -16.92 21.98
N GLU A 325 -2.84 -17.23 20.69
CA GLU A 325 -1.57 -17.27 19.97
C GLU A 325 -0.95 -15.86 19.85
N ILE A 326 -1.77 -14.80 19.66
CA ILE A 326 -1.28 -13.41 19.73
C ILE A 326 -0.68 -13.12 21.10
N ALA A 327 -1.36 -13.49 22.20
CA ALA A 327 -0.88 -13.26 23.56
C ALA A 327 0.42 -14.05 23.86
N LYS A 328 0.49 -15.30 23.44
CA LYS A 328 1.66 -16.15 23.58
C LYS A 328 2.88 -15.57 22.87
N ALA A 329 2.72 -15.15 21.62
CA ALA A 329 3.80 -14.53 20.84
C ALA A 329 4.28 -13.21 21.47
N ILE A 330 3.37 -12.36 21.96
CA ILE A 330 3.72 -11.13 22.66
C ILE A 330 4.47 -11.46 23.95
N LEU A 331 4.02 -12.40 24.78
CA LEU A 331 4.69 -12.80 26.02
C LEU A 331 6.08 -13.39 25.77
N THR A 332 6.25 -14.19 24.71
CA THR A 332 7.57 -14.70 24.31
C THR A 332 8.54 -13.54 24.03
N LEU A 333 8.08 -12.51 23.32
CA LEU A 333 8.90 -11.32 23.06
C LEU A 333 9.12 -10.46 24.31
N ILE A 334 8.12 -10.30 25.18
CA ILE A 334 8.28 -9.59 26.46
C ILE A 334 9.40 -10.21 27.32
N ASN A 335 9.39 -11.52 27.44
CA ASN A 335 10.31 -12.26 28.30
C ASN A 335 11.71 -12.46 27.68
N ASN A 336 11.95 -12.04 26.46
CA ASN A 336 13.24 -12.24 25.79
C ASN A 336 13.68 -10.99 25.02
N GLU A 337 14.42 -10.12 25.69
CA GLU A 337 14.94 -8.88 25.12
C GLU A 337 15.92 -9.13 23.96
N SER A 338 16.84 -10.08 24.14
CA SER A 338 17.80 -10.45 23.10
C SER A 338 17.10 -10.89 21.82
N LEU A 339 16.01 -11.67 21.92
CA LEU A 339 15.21 -12.09 20.79
C LEU A 339 14.51 -10.90 20.12
N ARG A 340 13.97 -9.95 20.91
CA ARG A 340 13.38 -8.71 20.36
C ARG A 340 14.39 -7.95 19.52
N GLN A 341 15.61 -7.78 20.05
CA GLN A 341 16.69 -7.06 19.36
C GLN A 341 17.09 -7.79 18.07
N GLN A 342 17.31 -9.10 18.13
CA GLN A 342 17.69 -9.91 16.96
C GLN A 342 16.63 -9.86 15.85
N MET A 343 15.34 -10.00 16.20
CA MET A 343 14.24 -9.91 15.24
C MET A 343 14.11 -8.51 14.67
N GLY A 344 14.30 -7.47 15.48
CA GLY A 344 14.32 -6.08 15.05
C GLY A 344 15.43 -5.79 14.02
N ILE A 345 16.65 -6.25 14.29
CA ILE A 345 17.80 -6.12 13.36
C ILE A 345 17.49 -6.82 12.02
N ARG A 346 16.98 -8.05 12.06
CA ARG A 346 16.62 -8.77 10.83
C ARG A 346 15.50 -8.06 10.08
N GLY A 347 14.51 -7.51 10.79
CA GLY A 347 13.44 -6.70 10.23
C GLY A 347 13.98 -5.46 9.51
N PHE A 348 14.94 -4.75 10.11
CA PHE A 348 15.58 -3.61 9.49
C PHE A 348 16.28 -3.94 8.16
N PHE A 349 16.99 -5.07 8.10
CA PHE A 349 17.58 -5.52 6.82
C PHE A 349 16.51 -5.89 5.79
N THR A 350 15.40 -6.52 6.21
CA THR A 350 14.28 -6.79 5.30
C THR A 350 13.66 -5.49 4.79
N ALA A 351 13.49 -4.45 5.63
CA ALA A 351 13.01 -3.14 5.19
C ALA A 351 13.96 -2.47 4.18
N LYS A 352 15.28 -2.60 4.34
CA LYS A 352 16.28 -2.09 3.38
C LYS A 352 16.14 -2.67 1.97
N GLU A 353 15.67 -3.91 1.85
CA GLU A 353 15.40 -4.49 0.52
C GLU A 353 14.13 -3.92 -0.12
N HIS A 354 13.32 -3.23 0.67
CA HIS A 354 12.11 -2.54 0.24
C HIS A 354 12.26 -1.01 0.23
N ASP A 355 13.50 -0.49 0.26
CA ASP A 355 13.72 0.95 0.12
C ASP A 355 13.16 1.46 -1.21
N TRP A 356 12.50 2.60 -1.18
CA TRP A 356 11.94 3.23 -2.38
C TRP A 356 12.98 3.48 -3.47
N GLU A 357 14.23 3.72 -3.12
CA GLU A 357 15.32 3.83 -4.13
C GLU A 357 15.43 2.52 -4.94
N LYS A 358 15.50 1.37 -4.27
CA LYS A 358 15.56 0.05 -4.93
C LYS A 358 14.28 -0.27 -5.71
N ILE A 359 13.12 0.05 -5.13
CA ILE A 359 11.82 -0.22 -5.77
C ILE A 359 11.65 0.63 -7.03
N ALA A 360 12.03 1.90 -6.99
CA ALA A 360 11.96 2.79 -8.14
C ALA A 360 12.88 2.31 -9.29
N HIS A 361 14.10 1.87 -8.99
CA HIS A 361 14.97 1.25 -10.00
C HIS A 361 14.32 0.03 -10.65
N ARG A 362 13.74 -0.89 -9.86
CA ARG A 362 13.03 -2.05 -10.43
C ARG A 362 11.85 -1.65 -11.32
N VAL A 363 11.16 -0.56 -11.00
CA VAL A 363 10.08 -0.02 -11.84
C VAL A 363 10.64 0.56 -13.13
N THR A 364 11.76 1.28 -13.07
CA THR A 364 12.43 1.87 -14.24
C THR A 364 12.98 0.79 -15.17
N ASP A 365 13.67 -0.22 -14.60
CA ASP A 365 14.17 -1.38 -15.35
C ASP A 365 13.03 -2.09 -16.10
N TYR A 366 11.88 -2.23 -15.47
CA TYR A 366 10.70 -2.82 -16.08
C TYR A 366 10.12 -1.95 -17.21
N TYR A 367 10.17 -0.62 -17.11
CA TYR A 367 9.79 0.26 -18.20
C TYR A 367 10.71 0.09 -19.42
N GLU A 368 12.01 0.05 -19.18
CA GLU A 368 13.02 -0.13 -20.23
C GLU A 368 12.89 -1.49 -20.91
N GLU A 369 12.64 -2.55 -20.13
CA GLU A 369 12.37 -3.88 -20.68
C GLU A 369 11.19 -3.86 -21.67
N ILE A 370 10.06 -3.24 -21.29
CA ILE A 370 8.88 -3.17 -22.15
C ILE A 370 9.14 -2.33 -23.39
N LEU A 371 9.80 -1.17 -23.25
CA LEU A 371 10.16 -0.33 -24.38
C LEU A 371 11.04 -1.06 -25.39
N ASN A 372 12.04 -1.80 -24.91
CA ASN A 372 12.93 -2.60 -25.73
C ASN A 372 12.19 -3.75 -26.44
N GLN A 373 11.28 -4.43 -25.77
CA GLN A 373 10.46 -5.49 -26.37
C GLN A 373 9.59 -4.95 -27.51
N ILE A 374 8.95 -3.78 -27.32
CA ILE A 374 8.13 -3.15 -28.35
C ILE A 374 8.98 -2.69 -29.54
N SER A 375 10.14 -2.07 -29.30
CA SER A 375 11.06 -1.63 -30.34
C SER A 375 11.57 -2.81 -31.19
N GLN A 376 11.87 -3.93 -30.58
CA GLN A 376 12.29 -5.15 -31.30
C GLN A 376 11.16 -5.71 -32.18
N GLN A 377 9.93 -5.74 -31.69
CA GLN A 377 8.75 -6.23 -32.44
C GLN A 377 8.37 -5.31 -33.61
N THR A 378 8.73 -4.04 -33.57
CA THR A 378 8.47 -3.06 -34.64
C THR A 378 9.65 -2.89 -35.61
N SER A 379 10.75 -3.61 -35.40
CA SER A 379 11.94 -3.49 -36.24
C SER A 379 11.72 -4.12 -37.63
N PRO A 380 12.29 -3.53 -38.72
CA PRO A 380 12.23 -4.13 -40.07
C PRO A 380 12.80 -5.56 -40.14
N ALA A 381 13.78 -5.87 -39.29
CA ALA A 381 14.38 -7.19 -39.21
C ALA A 381 13.38 -8.26 -38.69
N PHE A 382 12.49 -7.90 -37.76
CA PHE A 382 11.45 -8.80 -37.26
C PHE A 382 10.40 -9.13 -38.35
N TYR A 383 9.96 -8.16 -39.12
CA TYR A 383 9.04 -8.36 -40.26
C TYR A 383 9.66 -9.24 -41.35
N LYS A 384 10.98 -9.06 -41.60
CA LYS A 384 11.72 -9.88 -42.57
C LYS A 384 11.84 -11.35 -42.11
N ALA A 385 12.07 -11.59 -40.82
CA ALA A 385 12.14 -12.94 -40.25
C ALA A 385 10.78 -13.67 -40.31
N ILE A 386 9.67 -12.99 -40.06
CA ILE A 386 8.33 -13.59 -40.17
C ILE A 386 7.97 -13.88 -41.63
N SER A 387 8.32 -13.03 -42.59
CA SER A 387 8.02 -13.25 -44.01
C SER A 387 8.85 -14.37 -44.65
N THR A 388 9.88 -14.88 -43.96
CA THR A 388 10.69 -16.03 -44.38
C THR A 388 10.17 -17.35 -43.79
N LEU A 389 9.25 -17.29 -42.83
CA LEU A 389 8.63 -18.44 -42.13
C LEU A 389 7.21 -18.77 -42.61
N VAL A 390 6.65 -17.96 -43.51
CA VAL A 390 5.35 -18.12 -44.21
C VAL A 390 5.62 -18.34 -45.67
#